data_dd564579f43ea9c442959f79394b9d7d
#
_entry.id   dd564579f43ea9c442959f79394b9d7d
#
_cell.length_a   1.000
_cell.length_b   1.000
_cell.length_c   1.000
_cell.angle_alpha   90.00
_cell.angle_beta   90.00
_cell.angle_gamma   90.00
#
_symmetry.space_group_name_H-M   'P 1'
#
loop_
_entity.id
_entity.type
_entity.pdbx_description
1 polymer ?
#
loop_
_entity_poly.entity_id
_entity_poly.type
_entity_poly.pdbx_seq_one_letter_code
_entity_poly.pdbx_strand_id
1 'polypeptide(L)'
;MPAHHPALFLDRDGVINHEVGYLYQPADVRFVDGIFPLCRTAQSLGYKLVVVTNQSGIARGLYTPADFEALMDWMRAEFLREGVTLDAVYHCPYHPEHGIGEWKREHEDRKPGTGMLRRAVRELDVDLSQSILIGDRCSDIAAANSAGLRQAFLLSGTEPVPCPGNYLLIDTLAEAEARL
;
A
#
# COMPACT_ATOMS: atom_id res chain seq x y z
N MET A 1 -20.53 -9.83 -18.95
CA MET A 1 -19.56 -8.80 -18.54
C MET A 1 -18.60 -9.46 -17.60
N PRO A 2 -17.28 -9.40 -17.78
CA PRO A 2 -16.37 -9.79 -16.71
C PRO A 2 -16.69 -8.96 -15.46
N ALA A 3 -16.74 -9.63 -14.31
CA ALA A 3 -16.99 -8.95 -13.05
C ALA A 3 -15.70 -8.25 -12.63
N HIS A 4 -15.64 -6.94 -12.75
CA HIS A 4 -14.55 -6.16 -12.17
C HIS A 4 -14.56 -6.31 -10.63
N HIS A 5 -13.39 -6.45 -10.04
CA HIS A 5 -13.26 -6.65 -8.59
C HIS A 5 -12.94 -5.34 -7.87
N PRO A 6 -13.54 -5.07 -6.70
CA PRO A 6 -13.01 -4.03 -5.82
C PRO A 6 -11.63 -4.46 -5.32
N ALA A 7 -10.76 -3.49 -5.04
CA ALA A 7 -9.49 -3.73 -4.36
C ALA A 7 -9.38 -2.95 -3.06
N LEU A 8 -8.77 -3.58 -2.07
CA LEU A 8 -8.22 -2.90 -0.90
C LEU A 8 -6.72 -2.70 -1.14
N PHE A 9 -6.36 -1.47 -1.45
CA PHE A 9 -4.98 -1.05 -1.59
C PHE A 9 -4.41 -0.69 -0.21
N LEU A 10 -3.26 -1.22 0.11
CA LEU A 10 -2.58 -1.01 1.39
C LEU A 10 -1.19 -0.45 1.14
N ASP A 11 -0.85 0.68 1.76
CA ASP A 11 0.56 1.01 1.92
C ASP A 11 1.22 -0.04 2.84
N ARG A 12 2.53 -0.20 2.73
CA ARG A 12 3.26 -1.15 3.56
C ARG A 12 3.66 -0.52 4.88
N ASP A 13 4.62 0.40 4.83
CA ASP A 13 5.19 1.03 6.02
C ASP A 13 4.20 2.02 6.63
N GLY A 14 3.88 1.85 7.90
CA GLY A 14 2.90 2.63 8.63
C GLY A 14 1.46 2.10 8.55
N VAL A 15 1.15 1.12 7.68
CA VAL A 15 -0.19 0.51 7.55
C VAL A 15 -0.14 -1.01 7.78
N ILE A 16 0.65 -1.75 7.01
CA ILE A 16 0.83 -3.20 7.22
C ILE A 16 1.75 -3.45 8.41
N ASN A 17 2.88 -2.76 8.44
CA ASN A 17 3.84 -2.80 9.53
C ASN A 17 4.12 -1.41 10.08
N HIS A 18 4.50 -1.36 11.35
CA HIS A 18 4.97 -0.10 11.95
C HIS A 18 6.16 0.45 11.18
N GLU A 19 6.22 1.78 11.03
CA GLU A 19 7.34 2.47 10.41
C GLU A 19 8.58 2.38 11.32
N VAL A 20 9.66 1.83 10.78
CA VAL A 20 10.95 1.69 11.49
C VAL A 20 12.11 2.31 10.71
N GLY A 21 11.80 3.05 9.64
CA GLY A 21 12.78 3.57 8.69
C GLY A 21 13.38 2.43 7.84
N TYR A 22 13.29 2.52 6.54
CA TYR A 22 13.93 1.63 5.55
C TYR A 22 13.93 0.14 5.88
N LEU A 23 12.77 -0.41 6.25
CA LEU A 23 12.58 -1.81 6.60
C LEU A 23 12.88 -2.73 5.42
N TYR A 24 13.79 -3.69 5.61
CA TYR A 24 14.12 -4.72 4.60
C TYR A 24 14.41 -6.11 5.21
N GLN A 25 14.40 -6.26 6.52
CA GLN A 25 14.65 -7.54 7.19
C GLN A 25 13.41 -8.05 7.93
N PRO A 26 13.07 -9.34 7.81
CA PRO A 26 11.91 -9.94 8.53
C PRO A 26 11.97 -9.76 10.05
N ALA A 27 13.18 -9.79 10.65
CA ALA A 27 13.35 -9.67 12.10
C ALA A 27 12.87 -8.32 12.66
N ASP A 28 12.84 -7.29 11.84
CA ASP A 28 12.45 -5.93 12.23
C ASP A 28 10.96 -5.65 12.00
N VAL A 29 10.23 -6.57 11.37
CA VAL A 29 8.81 -6.40 11.09
C VAL A 29 7.99 -6.47 12.38
N ARG A 30 7.14 -5.46 12.56
CA ARG A 30 6.08 -5.45 13.57
C ARG A 30 4.79 -5.09 12.85
N PHE A 31 3.88 -6.05 12.73
CA PHE A 31 2.59 -5.82 12.08
C PHE A 31 1.74 -4.85 12.90
N VAL A 32 1.01 -4.00 12.18
CA VAL A 32 0.06 -3.06 12.79
C VAL A 32 -1.16 -3.85 13.29
N ASP A 33 -1.61 -3.53 14.49
CA ASP A 33 -2.78 -4.18 15.08
C ASP A 33 -4.01 -4.03 14.18
N GLY A 34 -4.71 -5.14 13.95
CA GLY A 34 -5.90 -5.17 13.12
C GLY A 34 -5.66 -5.42 11.62
N ILE A 35 -4.40 -5.51 11.14
CA ILE A 35 -4.14 -5.71 9.70
C ILE A 35 -4.71 -7.04 9.19
N PHE A 36 -4.53 -8.13 9.91
CA PHE A 36 -5.02 -9.44 9.48
C PHE A 36 -6.55 -9.55 9.55
N PRO A 37 -7.26 -9.14 10.63
CA PRO A 37 -8.71 -9.06 10.63
C PRO A 37 -9.28 -8.25 9.48
N LEU A 38 -8.78 -7.04 9.26
CA LEU A 38 -9.17 -6.18 8.13
C LEU A 38 -9.04 -6.91 6.79
N CYS A 39 -7.89 -7.55 6.55
CA CYS A 39 -7.64 -8.26 5.29
C CYS A 39 -8.53 -9.49 5.12
N ARG A 40 -8.80 -10.26 6.18
CA ARG A 40 -9.74 -11.39 6.13
C ARG A 40 -11.14 -10.92 5.78
N THR A 41 -11.61 -9.84 6.40
CA THR A 41 -12.92 -9.26 6.10
C THR A 41 -12.99 -8.78 4.67
N ALA A 42 -12.00 -8.00 4.19
CA ALA A 42 -11.96 -7.54 2.82
C ALA A 42 -11.95 -8.71 1.81
N GLN A 43 -11.14 -9.74 2.06
CA GLN A 43 -11.08 -10.94 1.22
C GLN A 43 -12.44 -11.66 1.17
N SER A 44 -13.13 -11.79 2.31
CA SER A 44 -14.45 -12.41 2.38
C SER A 44 -15.53 -11.62 1.63
N LEU A 45 -15.36 -10.32 1.50
CA LEU A 45 -16.22 -9.42 0.72
C LEU A 45 -15.84 -9.35 -0.78
N GLY A 46 -14.83 -10.12 -1.20
CA GLY A 46 -14.43 -10.20 -2.60
C GLY A 46 -13.44 -9.14 -3.06
N TYR A 47 -12.84 -8.38 -2.15
CA TYR A 47 -11.78 -7.44 -2.49
C TYR A 47 -10.49 -8.16 -2.88
N LYS A 48 -9.82 -7.66 -3.93
CA LYS A 48 -8.42 -7.96 -4.19
C LYS A 48 -7.55 -7.24 -3.17
N LEU A 49 -6.58 -7.93 -2.58
CA LEU A 49 -5.65 -7.34 -1.61
C LEU A 49 -4.35 -6.97 -2.32
N VAL A 50 -4.06 -5.69 -2.42
CA VAL A 50 -2.96 -5.16 -3.23
C VAL A 50 -2.09 -4.21 -2.39
N VAL A 51 -0.82 -4.54 -2.25
CA VAL A 51 0.16 -3.65 -1.62
C VAL A 51 0.67 -2.64 -2.64
N VAL A 52 0.69 -1.35 -2.28
CA VAL A 52 1.20 -0.24 -3.10
C VAL A 52 2.12 0.64 -2.25
N THR A 53 3.43 0.55 -2.48
CA THR A 53 4.41 1.13 -1.56
C THR A 53 5.54 1.89 -2.27
N ASN A 54 5.88 3.07 -1.76
CA ASN A 54 7.08 3.79 -2.15
C ASN A 54 8.27 3.23 -1.38
N GLN A 55 9.29 2.74 -2.08
CA GLN A 55 10.47 2.09 -1.49
C GLN A 55 11.75 2.84 -1.85
N SER A 56 11.84 4.09 -1.43
CA SER A 56 12.98 4.96 -1.73
C SER A 56 14.30 4.52 -1.09
N GLY A 57 14.29 3.58 -0.17
CA GLY A 57 15.50 2.96 0.38
C GLY A 57 16.33 2.27 -0.71
N ILE A 58 15.67 1.71 -1.74
CA ILE A 58 16.35 1.16 -2.93
C ILE A 58 17.06 2.28 -3.69
N ALA A 59 16.35 3.39 -3.96
CA ALA A 59 16.94 4.53 -4.64
C ALA A 59 18.16 5.11 -3.91
N ARG A 60 18.12 5.08 -2.58
CA ARG A 60 19.20 5.58 -1.70
C ARG A 60 20.35 4.57 -1.52
N GLY A 61 20.25 3.36 -2.06
CA GLY A 61 21.26 2.30 -1.90
C GLY A 61 21.32 1.69 -0.50
N LEU A 62 20.24 1.79 0.29
CA LEU A 62 20.18 1.26 1.67
C LEU A 62 19.85 -0.23 1.70
N TYR A 63 19.16 -0.72 0.71
CA TYR A 63 18.88 -2.14 0.43
C TYR A 63 18.58 -2.33 -1.04
N THR A 64 18.69 -3.56 -1.52
CA THR A 64 18.54 -3.90 -2.93
C THR A 64 17.09 -4.26 -3.29
N PRO A 65 16.73 -4.26 -4.59
CA PRO A 65 15.46 -4.85 -5.03
C PRO A 65 15.31 -6.31 -4.57
N ALA A 66 16.38 -7.08 -4.55
CA ALA A 66 16.34 -8.47 -4.08
C ALA A 66 16.04 -8.59 -2.59
N ASP A 67 16.56 -7.67 -1.76
CA ASP A 67 16.22 -7.60 -0.34
C ASP A 67 14.73 -7.29 -0.14
N PHE A 68 14.19 -6.36 -0.94
CA PHE A 68 12.76 -6.03 -0.91
C PHE A 68 11.90 -7.24 -1.28
N GLU A 69 12.23 -7.93 -2.38
CA GLU A 69 11.47 -9.10 -2.82
C GLU A 69 11.51 -10.22 -1.78
N ALA A 70 12.69 -10.49 -1.19
CA ALA A 70 12.83 -11.50 -0.12
C ALA A 70 11.96 -11.15 1.10
N LEU A 71 11.92 -9.89 1.50
CA LEU A 71 11.03 -9.44 2.59
C LEU A 71 9.56 -9.63 2.22
N MET A 72 9.17 -9.28 1.00
CA MET A 72 7.78 -9.42 0.57
C MET A 72 7.35 -10.89 0.41
N ASP A 73 8.24 -11.77 -0.01
CA ASP A 73 7.97 -13.23 -0.03
C ASP A 73 7.73 -13.77 1.38
N TRP A 74 8.57 -13.37 2.34
CA TRP A 74 8.36 -13.71 3.73
C TRP A 74 7.03 -13.13 4.25
N MET A 75 6.73 -11.87 3.95
CA MET A 75 5.49 -11.22 4.38
C MET A 75 4.24 -11.91 3.77
N ARG A 76 4.28 -12.31 2.49
CA ARG A 76 3.22 -13.11 1.87
C ARG A 76 2.98 -14.43 2.62
N ALA A 77 4.06 -15.09 3.04
CA ALA A 77 3.95 -16.33 3.82
C ALA A 77 3.31 -16.10 5.20
N GLU A 78 3.63 -14.99 5.87
CA GLU A 78 2.99 -14.62 7.14
C GLU A 78 1.49 -14.34 6.94
N PHE A 79 1.13 -13.56 5.90
CA PHE A 79 -0.28 -13.31 5.56
C PHE A 79 -1.02 -14.61 5.28
N LEU A 80 -0.41 -15.54 4.54
CA LEU A 80 -1.02 -16.84 4.24
C LEU A 80 -1.25 -17.67 5.51
N ARG A 81 -0.34 -17.65 6.49
CA ARG A 81 -0.52 -18.29 7.80
C ARG A 81 -1.73 -17.73 8.56
N GLU A 82 -2.02 -16.44 8.35
CA GLU A 82 -3.17 -15.75 8.93
C GLU A 82 -4.47 -15.92 8.10
N GLY A 83 -4.43 -16.77 7.06
CA GLY A 83 -5.57 -17.03 6.19
C GLY A 83 -5.84 -15.95 5.14
N VAL A 84 -4.84 -15.12 4.83
CA VAL A 84 -4.94 -14.01 3.89
C VAL A 84 -4.03 -14.24 2.69
N THR A 85 -4.55 -14.01 1.49
CA THR A 85 -3.78 -14.02 0.24
C THR A 85 -3.59 -12.60 -0.28
N LEU A 86 -2.35 -12.13 -0.41
CA LEU A 86 -2.04 -10.90 -1.11
C LEU A 86 -2.04 -11.16 -2.62
N ASP A 87 -2.96 -10.55 -3.35
CA ASP A 87 -3.11 -10.75 -4.80
C ASP A 87 -1.97 -10.13 -5.60
N ALA A 88 -1.46 -8.97 -5.16
CA ALA A 88 -0.29 -8.35 -5.77
C ALA A 88 0.48 -7.46 -4.79
N VAL A 89 1.74 -7.23 -5.12
CA VAL A 89 2.61 -6.24 -4.46
C VAL A 89 3.24 -5.39 -5.55
N TYR A 90 2.96 -4.09 -5.52
CA TYR A 90 3.58 -3.11 -6.40
C TYR A 90 4.41 -2.14 -5.57
N HIS A 91 5.59 -1.82 -6.03
CA HIS A 91 6.46 -0.87 -5.35
C HIS A 91 7.12 0.08 -6.35
N CYS A 92 7.46 1.27 -5.87
CA CYS A 92 8.26 2.22 -6.61
C CYS A 92 9.64 2.35 -5.95
N PRO A 93 10.72 1.92 -6.61
CA PRO A 93 12.07 2.02 -6.08
C PRO A 93 12.71 3.39 -6.32
N TYR A 94 12.10 4.25 -7.14
CA TYR A 94 12.69 5.50 -7.61
C TYR A 94 12.45 6.67 -6.65
N HIS A 95 13.39 7.63 -6.67
CA HIS A 95 13.22 8.93 -6.00
C HIS A 95 13.86 10.04 -6.84
N PRO A 96 13.14 11.15 -7.12
CA PRO A 96 13.62 12.19 -8.02
C PRO A 96 14.83 12.96 -7.51
N GLU A 97 14.92 13.15 -6.19
CA GLU A 97 15.98 13.94 -5.56
C GLU A 97 17.07 13.10 -4.92
N HIS A 98 16.67 12.04 -4.20
CA HIS A 98 17.57 11.26 -3.34
C HIS A 98 18.03 9.94 -3.93
N GLY A 99 17.70 9.66 -5.20
CA GLY A 99 18.14 8.46 -5.89
C GLY A 99 19.62 8.51 -6.28
N ILE A 100 20.21 7.33 -6.44
CA ILE A 100 21.59 7.12 -6.95
C ILE A 100 21.52 6.47 -8.33
N GLY A 101 22.27 7.02 -9.31
CA GLY A 101 22.34 6.44 -10.65
C GLY A 101 20.98 6.36 -11.33
N GLU A 102 20.64 5.20 -11.87
CA GLU A 102 19.37 4.95 -12.56
C GLU A 102 18.12 5.08 -11.69
N TRP A 103 18.29 4.96 -10.39
CA TRP A 103 17.19 5.11 -9.41
C TRP A 103 16.79 6.56 -9.15
N LYS A 104 17.60 7.52 -9.59
CA LYS A 104 17.30 8.96 -9.46
C LYS A 104 16.47 9.42 -10.63
N ARG A 105 15.16 9.33 -10.52
CA ARG A 105 14.22 9.84 -11.54
C ARG A 105 12.80 9.94 -11.00
N GLU A 106 12.01 10.78 -11.68
CA GLU A 106 10.55 10.76 -11.57
C GLU A 106 10.01 9.44 -12.14
N HIS A 107 8.95 8.92 -11.53
CA HIS A 107 8.26 7.74 -12.03
C HIS A 107 6.77 7.79 -11.66
N GLU A 108 5.91 7.35 -12.59
CA GLU A 108 4.46 7.34 -12.38
C GLU A 108 3.99 6.42 -11.25
N ASP A 109 4.77 5.39 -10.90
CA ASP A 109 4.46 4.49 -9.79
C ASP A 109 4.71 5.13 -8.42
N ARG A 110 5.51 6.22 -8.36
CA ARG A 110 5.75 6.88 -7.11
C ARG A 110 4.52 7.67 -6.67
N LYS A 111 3.85 7.26 -5.57
CA LYS A 111 2.78 8.04 -4.96
C LYS A 111 3.29 9.45 -4.61
N PRO A 112 2.57 10.53 -5.00
CA PRO A 112 1.17 10.59 -5.40
C PRO A 112 0.82 10.17 -6.84
N GLY A 113 1.77 9.67 -7.64
CA GLY A 113 1.47 9.09 -8.94
C GLY A 113 0.56 7.86 -8.81
N THR A 114 -0.18 7.56 -9.87
CA THR A 114 -1.22 6.53 -9.88
C THR A 114 -0.81 5.25 -10.62
N GLY A 115 0.46 5.14 -11.02
CA GLY A 115 0.94 4.02 -11.85
C GLY A 115 0.66 2.65 -11.25
N MET A 116 0.95 2.46 -9.96
CA MET A 116 0.69 1.20 -9.26
C MET A 116 -0.81 0.85 -9.22
N LEU A 117 -1.70 1.84 -9.00
CA LEU A 117 -3.15 1.64 -8.99
C LEU A 117 -3.67 1.25 -10.37
N ARG A 118 -3.20 1.94 -11.42
CA ARG A 118 -3.54 1.60 -12.81
C ARG A 118 -2.99 0.24 -13.24
N ARG A 119 -1.88 -0.18 -12.66
CA ARG A 119 -1.33 -1.51 -12.90
C ARG A 119 -2.26 -2.60 -12.37
N ALA A 120 -2.86 -2.43 -11.19
CA ALA A 120 -3.88 -3.35 -10.66
C ALA A 120 -5.11 -3.47 -11.58
N VAL A 121 -5.55 -2.37 -12.19
CA VAL A 121 -6.64 -2.42 -13.18
C VAL A 121 -6.28 -3.34 -14.34
N ARG A 122 -5.07 -3.21 -14.88
CA ARG A 122 -4.64 -4.01 -16.05
C ARG A 122 -4.36 -5.47 -15.73
N GLU A 123 -3.82 -5.76 -14.57
CA GLU A 123 -3.31 -7.10 -14.21
C GLU A 123 -4.32 -7.93 -13.42
N LEU A 124 -5.21 -7.28 -12.65
CA LEU A 124 -6.14 -7.94 -11.73
C LEU A 124 -7.61 -7.64 -12.01
N ASP A 125 -7.90 -6.90 -13.09
CA ASP A 125 -9.27 -6.50 -13.46
C ASP A 125 -9.99 -5.72 -12.34
N VAL A 126 -9.28 -4.79 -11.71
CA VAL A 126 -9.78 -4.00 -10.58
C VAL A 126 -10.64 -2.83 -11.07
N ASP A 127 -11.77 -2.59 -10.39
CA ASP A 127 -12.56 -1.37 -10.51
C ASP A 127 -12.15 -0.35 -9.43
N LEU A 128 -11.45 0.70 -9.83
CA LEU A 128 -11.00 1.74 -8.91
C LEU A 128 -12.17 2.48 -8.25
N SER A 129 -13.28 2.65 -8.96
CA SER A 129 -14.46 3.35 -8.43
C SER A 129 -15.17 2.60 -7.29
N GLN A 130 -14.87 1.32 -7.12
CA GLN A 130 -15.34 0.49 -6.02
C GLN A 130 -14.25 0.18 -4.99
N SER A 131 -13.03 0.65 -5.24
CA SER A 131 -11.84 0.30 -4.46
C SER A 131 -11.53 1.32 -3.36
N ILE A 132 -10.76 0.87 -2.39
CA ILE A 132 -10.36 1.62 -1.20
C ILE A 132 -8.84 1.64 -1.12
N LEU A 133 -8.26 2.74 -0.61
CA LEU A 133 -6.85 2.79 -0.25
C LEU A 133 -6.70 3.20 1.22
N ILE A 134 -5.87 2.50 1.95
CA ILE A 134 -5.43 2.86 3.30
C ILE A 134 -3.96 3.22 3.24
N GLY A 135 -3.64 4.44 3.63
CA GLY A 135 -2.28 4.96 3.72
C GLY A 135 -2.06 5.73 5.01
N ASP A 136 -0.83 6.07 5.28
CA ASP A 136 -0.43 6.87 6.44
C ASP A 136 0.16 8.23 6.04
N ARG A 137 0.20 8.52 4.71
CA ARG A 137 0.78 9.75 4.16
C ARG A 137 -0.16 10.48 3.21
N CYS A 138 0.02 11.80 3.13
CA CYS A 138 -0.75 12.63 2.19
C CYS A 138 -0.55 12.21 0.72
N SER A 139 0.59 11.61 0.37
CA SER A 139 0.82 11.07 -0.96
C SER A 139 -0.09 9.89 -1.31
N ASP A 140 -0.50 9.09 -0.32
CA ASP A 140 -1.48 8.02 -0.49
C ASP A 140 -2.86 8.59 -0.81
N ILE A 141 -3.27 9.60 -0.04
CA ILE A 141 -4.53 10.31 -0.23
C ILE A 141 -4.59 10.96 -1.62
N ALA A 142 -3.52 11.64 -2.01
CA ALA A 142 -3.46 12.26 -3.33
C ALA A 142 -3.51 11.24 -4.47
N ALA A 143 -2.83 10.10 -4.34
CA ALA A 143 -2.89 9.01 -5.33
C ALA A 143 -4.30 8.43 -5.43
N ALA A 144 -4.96 8.16 -4.30
CA ALA A 144 -6.33 7.64 -4.25
C ALA A 144 -7.34 8.58 -4.92
N ASN A 145 -7.28 9.87 -4.59
CA ASN A 145 -8.16 10.88 -5.18
C ASN A 145 -7.93 11.03 -6.69
N SER A 146 -6.66 11.11 -7.11
CA SER A 146 -6.30 11.24 -8.53
C SER A 146 -6.70 10.03 -9.37
N ALA A 147 -6.72 8.84 -8.77
CA ALA A 147 -7.13 7.61 -9.42
C ALA A 147 -8.66 7.40 -9.41
N GLY A 148 -9.41 8.19 -8.67
CA GLY A 148 -10.86 8.10 -8.57
C GLY A 148 -11.35 6.92 -7.71
N LEU A 149 -10.63 6.58 -6.64
CA LEU A 149 -11.04 5.54 -5.70
C LEU A 149 -12.34 5.95 -4.97
N ARG A 150 -13.14 4.92 -4.61
CA ARG A 150 -14.37 5.11 -3.81
C ARG A 150 -14.08 5.79 -2.47
N GLN A 151 -13.00 5.37 -1.81
CA GLN A 151 -12.63 5.86 -0.48
C GLN A 151 -11.13 5.82 -0.26
N ALA A 152 -10.62 6.84 0.41
CA ALA A 152 -9.28 6.85 1.00
C ALA A 152 -9.39 6.97 2.53
N PHE A 153 -8.59 6.18 3.24
CA PHE A 153 -8.38 6.30 4.69
C PHE A 153 -6.97 6.76 4.97
N LEU A 154 -6.82 7.76 5.82
CA LEU A 154 -5.54 8.17 6.39
C LEU A 154 -5.45 7.60 7.80
N LEU A 155 -4.51 6.68 8.01
CA LEU A 155 -4.19 6.18 9.35
C LEU A 155 -3.36 7.23 10.08
N SER A 156 -3.83 7.66 11.25
CA SER A 156 -3.21 8.74 12.02
C SER A 156 -1.82 8.33 12.57
N GLY A 157 -0.98 9.33 12.83
CA GLY A 157 0.28 9.16 13.55
C GLY A 157 1.55 9.45 12.74
N THR A 158 1.54 9.35 11.42
CA THR A 158 2.72 9.62 10.58
C THR A 158 2.73 11.02 9.99
N GLU A 159 1.62 11.43 9.38
CA GLU A 159 1.51 12.73 8.71
C GLU A 159 0.79 13.77 9.55
N PRO A 160 1.21 15.04 9.48
CA PRO A 160 0.40 16.14 9.98
C PRO A 160 -0.89 16.27 9.19
N VAL A 161 -2.01 16.46 9.86
CA VAL A 161 -3.31 16.69 9.22
C VAL A 161 -3.67 18.18 9.23
N PRO A 162 -4.49 18.66 8.26
CA PRO A 162 -5.15 17.89 7.20
C PRO A 162 -4.27 17.69 5.96
N CYS A 163 -4.49 16.55 5.27
CA CYS A 163 -4.02 16.36 3.91
C CYS A 163 -4.97 17.03 2.91
N PRO A 164 -4.50 17.50 1.74
CA PRO A 164 -5.38 17.90 0.65
C PRO A 164 -6.18 16.69 0.11
N GLY A 165 -7.45 16.93 -0.27
CA GLY A 165 -8.30 15.94 -0.91
C GLY A 165 -9.34 15.32 0.02
N ASN A 166 -10.03 14.29 -0.49
CA ASN A 166 -11.10 13.60 0.22
C ASN A 166 -10.56 12.34 0.89
N TYR A 167 -10.76 12.22 2.19
CA TYR A 167 -10.40 11.03 2.98
C TYR A 167 -11.16 11.00 4.30
N LEU A 168 -11.14 9.84 4.94
CA LEU A 168 -11.51 9.69 6.34
C LEU A 168 -10.24 9.46 7.18
N LEU A 169 -10.07 10.26 8.23
CA LEU A 169 -9.05 10.02 9.23
C LEU A 169 -9.51 8.89 10.13
N ILE A 170 -8.63 7.90 10.35
CA ILE A 170 -8.87 6.77 11.25
C ILE A 170 -7.68 6.63 12.21
N ASP A 171 -7.95 6.20 13.42
CA ASP A 171 -6.93 5.94 14.43
C ASP A 171 -6.54 4.46 14.48
N THR A 172 -7.41 3.59 13.99
CA THR A 172 -7.19 2.13 13.97
C THR A 172 -7.66 1.51 12.65
N LEU A 173 -7.06 0.39 12.27
CA LEU A 173 -7.51 -0.38 11.10
C LEU A 173 -8.90 -0.99 11.28
N ALA A 174 -9.34 -1.22 12.52
CA ALA A 174 -10.70 -1.68 12.82
C ALA A 174 -11.79 -0.68 12.37
N GLU A 175 -11.47 0.62 12.38
CA GLU A 175 -12.40 1.65 11.86
C GLU A 175 -12.56 1.58 10.34
N ALA A 176 -11.49 1.23 9.61
CA ALA A 176 -11.57 0.96 8.18
C ALA A 176 -12.34 -0.34 7.90
N GLU A 177 -12.06 -1.41 8.66
CA GLU A 177 -12.75 -2.70 8.54
C GLU A 177 -14.27 -2.54 8.66
N ALA A 178 -14.74 -1.74 9.63
CA ALA A 178 -16.15 -1.48 9.84
C ALA A 178 -16.83 -0.69 8.69
N ARG A 179 -16.07 -0.20 7.71
CA ARG A 179 -16.55 0.60 6.57
C ARG A 179 -16.27 -0.02 5.19
N LEU A 180 -15.86 -1.28 5.14
CA LEU A 180 -15.67 -2.04 3.91
C LEU A 180 -16.95 -2.31 3.10
#